data_186b91d72dbe036089d4a387c0cec366
#
_entry.id   186b91d72dbe036089d4a387c0cec366
#
_cell.length_a   1.000
_cell.length_b   1.000
_cell.length_c   1.000
_cell.angle_alpha   90.00
_cell.angle_beta   90.00
_cell.angle_gamma   90.00
#
_symmetry.space_group_name_H-M   'P 1'
#
loop_
_entity.id
_entity.type
_entity.pdbx_description
1 polymer ?
#
loop_
_entity_poly.entity_id
_entity_poly.type
_entity_poly.pdbx_seq_one_letter_code
_entity_poly.pdbx_strand_id
1 'polypeptide(L)'
;VVNRVFSSSSAGKLILNAFDRSLGGILKRYHVAAVSDVPPGAGREFVVGGRIVALFNTDGAYYALDGICPHAGGPIAKGTLCGTVVTCPWHGWQFDVTSGRHCLNPQLKQPGFPVVVEGDQLWVELPTE
;
A
#
# COMPACT_ATOMS: atom_id res chain seq x y z
N VAL A 1 -10.93 7.95 -2.29
CA VAL A 1 -9.88 7.64 -3.25
C VAL A 1 -9.44 6.22 -3.09
N VAL A 2 -9.44 5.52 -4.17
CA VAL A 2 -9.14 4.10 -4.16
C VAL A 2 -7.83 3.85 -4.86
N ASN A 3 -6.93 3.17 -4.19
CA ASN A 3 -5.70 2.70 -4.80
C ASN A 3 -6.00 1.33 -5.43
N ARG A 4 -6.56 1.35 -6.61
CA ARG A 4 -7.03 0.14 -7.26
C ARG A 4 -5.93 -0.54 -8.01
N VAL A 5 -6.10 -1.85 -8.16
CA VAL A 5 -5.18 -2.69 -8.90
C VAL A 5 -5.88 -3.20 -10.14
N PHE A 6 -5.23 -3.05 -11.28
CA PHE A 6 -5.67 -3.68 -12.50
C PHE A 6 -4.69 -4.78 -12.85
N SER A 7 -5.22 -5.94 -13.10
CA SER A 7 -4.44 -7.00 -13.67
C SER A 7 -4.45 -6.79 -15.18
N SER A 8 -3.30 -6.54 -15.75
CA SER A 8 -3.21 -6.29 -17.18
C SER A 8 -2.14 -7.18 -17.77
N SER A 9 -2.52 -7.92 -18.78
CA SER A 9 -1.57 -8.76 -19.48
C SER A 9 -0.82 -8.01 -20.58
N SER A 10 -1.34 -6.87 -21.01
CA SER A 10 -0.80 -6.20 -22.18
C SER A 10 0.22 -5.14 -21.84
N ALA A 11 -0.01 -4.40 -20.77
CA ALA A 11 0.92 -3.36 -20.38
C ALA A 11 0.57 -2.96 -18.98
N GLY A 12 1.56 -2.84 -18.14
CA GLY A 12 1.32 -2.37 -16.81
C GLY A 12 0.66 -1.02 -16.87
N LYS A 13 -0.60 -0.98 -16.55
CA LYS A 13 -1.30 0.28 -16.49
C LYS A 13 -1.09 0.91 -15.15
N LEU A 14 -0.61 2.12 -15.17
CA LEU A 14 -0.50 2.89 -13.95
C LEU A 14 -1.88 3.33 -13.51
N ILE A 15 -2.19 3.05 -12.27
CA ILE A 15 -3.42 3.51 -11.65
C ILE A 15 -3.08 4.70 -10.79
N LEU A 16 -3.59 5.86 -11.19
CA LEU A 16 -3.37 7.08 -10.44
C LEU A 16 -4.55 7.30 -9.49
N ASN A 17 -4.24 7.73 -8.30
CA ASN A 17 -5.24 8.09 -7.31
C ASN A 17 -4.88 9.44 -6.70
N ALA A 18 -5.66 9.88 -5.72
CA ALA A 18 -5.42 11.18 -5.13
C ALA A 18 -4.09 11.29 -4.40
N PHE A 19 -3.53 10.16 -3.93
CA PHE A 19 -2.22 10.20 -3.30
C PHE A 19 -1.18 10.67 -4.29
N ASP A 20 -1.21 10.14 -5.52
CA ASP A 20 -0.20 10.47 -6.52
C ASP A 20 -0.21 11.94 -6.84
N ARG A 21 -1.40 12.51 -6.97
CA ARG A 21 -1.54 13.91 -7.29
C ARG A 21 -1.02 14.79 -6.17
N SER A 22 -1.29 14.40 -4.93
CA SER A 22 -0.86 15.20 -3.80
C SER A 22 0.64 15.14 -3.59
N LEU A 23 1.30 14.08 -4.05
CA LEU A 23 2.74 13.98 -3.97
C LEU A 23 3.44 14.89 -4.97
N GLY A 24 2.80 15.15 -6.10
CA GLY A 24 3.27 16.15 -7.04
C GLY A 24 4.59 15.84 -7.71
N GLY A 25 5.10 14.66 -7.61
CA GLY A 25 6.41 14.32 -8.16
C GLY A 25 6.33 13.32 -9.28
N ILE A 26 7.50 12.97 -9.79
CA ILE A 26 7.65 11.89 -10.74
C ILE A 26 7.66 10.59 -9.96
N LEU A 27 6.90 9.63 -10.43
CA LEU A 27 6.84 8.32 -9.80
C LEU A 27 7.78 7.38 -10.52
N LYS A 28 8.46 6.55 -9.75
CA LYS A 28 9.31 5.51 -10.27
C LYS A 28 8.73 4.16 -9.88
N ARG A 29 8.64 3.27 -10.85
CA ARG A 29 8.09 1.94 -10.63
C ARG A 29 9.16 0.98 -10.15
N TYR A 30 8.84 0.22 -9.11
CA TYR A 30 9.73 -0.79 -8.55
C TYR A 30 9.03 -2.13 -8.52
N HIS A 31 9.73 -3.17 -8.94
CA HIS A 31 9.25 -4.53 -8.74
C HIS A 31 9.37 -4.89 -7.27
N VAL A 32 8.32 -5.46 -6.70
CA VAL A 32 8.27 -5.75 -5.27
C VAL A 32 8.22 -7.25 -4.99
N ALA A 33 7.28 -7.96 -5.60
CA ALA A 33 7.02 -9.33 -5.23
C ALA A 33 6.15 -10.01 -6.28
N ALA A 34 5.94 -11.31 -6.11
CA ALA A 34 4.93 -12.02 -6.87
C ALA A 34 3.59 -11.90 -6.17
N VAL A 35 2.52 -12.03 -6.93
CA VAL A 35 1.15 -12.01 -6.40
C VAL A 35 0.98 -13.04 -5.29
N SER A 36 1.58 -14.22 -5.46
CA SER A 36 1.48 -15.29 -4.47
C SER A 36 2.17 -14.98 -3.16
N ASP A 37 3.05 -13.99 -3.13
CA ASP A 37 3.72 -13.60 -1.89
C ASP A 37 2.80 -12.83 -0.94
N VAL A 38 1.70 -12.30 -1.46
CA VAL A 38 0.74 -11.53 -0.66
C VAL A 38 -0.65 -12.11 -0.90
N PRO A 39 -1.00 -13.21 -0.22
CA PRO A 39 -2.30 -13.83 -0.41
C PRO A 39 -3.42 -12.97 0.17
N PRO A 40 -4.68 -13.25 -0.21
CA PRO A 40 -5.82 -12.50 0.32
C PRO A 40 -5.85 -12.47 1.85
N GLY A 41 -6.10 -11.30 2.40
CA GLY A 41 -6.14 -11.10 3.84
C GLY A 41 -4.79 -10.90 4.49
N ALA A 42 -3.70 -10.89 3.70
CA ALA A 42 -2.34 -10.73 4.23
C ALA A 42 -1.80 -9.33 4.00
N GLY A 43 -0.92 -8.93 4.91
CA GLY A 43 -0.05 -7.78 4.73
C GLY A 43 1.39 -8.25 4.77
N ARG A 44 2.24 -7.64 3.96
CA ARG A 44 3.67 -7.95 3.92
C ARG A 44 4.46 -6.68 3.83
N GLU A 45 5.61 -6.68 4.47
CA GLU A 45 6.52 -5.54 4.48
C GLU A 45 7.65 -5.79 3.49
N PHE A 46 7.95 -4.79 2.67
CA PHE A 46 9.05 -4.86 1.71
C PHE A 46 9.87 -3.59 1.79
N VAL A 47 11.17 -3.71 1.55
CA VAL A 47 12.03 -2.55 1.38
C VAL A 47 12.11 -2.27 -0.12
N VAL A 48 11.62 -1.12 -0.53
CA VAL A 48 11.49 -0.75 -1.93
C VAL A 48 12.07 0.64 -2.12
N GLY A 49 13.12 0.74 -2.93
CA GLY A 49 13.75 2.03 -3.18
C GLY A 49 14.22 2.75 -1.91
N GLY A 50 14.69 2.00 -0.93
CA GLY A 50 15.13 2.56 0.34
C GLY A 50 14.01 2.93 1.31
N ARG A 51 12.78 2.60 0.96
CA ARG A 51 11.61 2.91 1.77
C ARG A 51 10.93 1.62 2.22
N ILE A 52 10.43 1.60 3.44
CA ILE A 52 9.65 0.46 3.92
C ILE A 52 8.21 0.64 3.47
N VAL A 53 7.70 -0.34 2.74
CA VAL A 53 6.36 -0.31 2.16
C VAL A 53 5.57 -1.48 2.72
N ALA A 54 4.34 -1.21 3.17
CA ALA A 54 3.40 -2.23 3.58
C ALA A 54 2.45 -2.50 2.42
N LEU A 55 2.38 -3.75 1.99
CA LEU A 55 1.55 -4.17 0.86
C LEU A 55 0.46 -5.09 1.38
N PHE A 56 -0.80 -4.77 1.07
CA PHE A 56 -1.96 -5.50 1.56
C PHE A 56 -2.76 -6.06 0.41
N ASN A 57 -3.28 -7.26 0.60
CA ASN A 57 -4.21 -7.88 -0.33
C ASN A 57 -5.58 -7.98 0.34
N THR A 58 -6.53 -7.16 -0.11
CA THR A 58 -7.89 -7.17 0.38
C THR A 58 -8.79 -7.73 -0.73
N ASP A 59 -9.17 -9.00 -0.59
CA ASP A 59 -10.04 -9.65 -1.56
C ASP A 59 -9.55 -9.56 -3.00
N GLY A 60 -8.25 -9.67 -3.20
CA GLY A 60 -7.66 -9.60 -4.54
C GLY A 60 -7.31 -8.21 -5.00
N ALA A 61 -7.62 -7.18 -4.24
CA ALA A 61 -7.19 -5.82 -4.50
C ALA A 61 -5.96 -5.51 -3.65
N TYR A 62 -4.96 -4.90 -4.26
CA TYR A 62 -3.69 -4.63 -3.59
C TYR A 62 -3.56 -3.15 -3.27
N TYR A 63 -3.10 -2.87 -2.06
CA TYR A 63 -2.90 -1.50 -1.58
C TYR A 63 -1.54 -1.40 -0.93
N ALA A 64 -0.84 -0.30 -1.16
CA ALA A 64 0.46 -0.06 -0.58
C ALA A 64 0.43 1.21 0.26
N LEU A 65 0.94 1.12 1.47
CA LEU A 65 1.08 2.24 2.37
C LEU A 65 2.52 2.33 2.83
N ASP A 66 2.91 3.51 3.35
CA ASP A 66 4.15 3.62 4.09
C ASP A 66 4.09 2.61 5.25
N GLY A 67 5.15 1.83 5.40
CA GLY A 67 5.14 0.71 6.34
C GLY A 67 5.36 1.07 7.78
N ILE A 68 5.67 2.33 8.07
CA ILE A 68 5.98 2.80 9.42
C ILE A 68 4.77 3.52 9.98
N CYS A 69 4.23 3.01 11.08
CA CYS A 69 3.10 3.66 11.75
C CYS A 69 3.54 5.04 12.27
N PRO A 70 2.81 6.11 11.95
CA PRO A 70 3.22 7.45 12.36
C PRO A 70 3.16 7.68 13.86
N HIS A 71 2.40 6.85 14.58
CA HIS A 71 2.25 6.99 16.02
C HIS A 71 3.54 6.65 16.76
N ALA A 72 4.05 5.43 16.54
CA ALA A 72 5.18 4.96 17.33
C ALA A 72 6.19 4.16 16.51
N GLY A 73 6.12 4.24 15.19
CA GLY A 73 7.05 3.53 14.32
C GLY A 73 6.78 2.05 14.17
N GLY A 74 5.61 1.57 14.56
CA GLY A 74 5.28 0.16 14.48
C GLY A 74 5.15 -0.33 13.04
N PRO A 75 5.37 -1.64 12.83
CA PRO A 75 5.31 -2.23 11.49
C PRO A 75 3.86 -2.52 11.09
N ILE A 76 3.25 -1.60 10.35
CA ILE A 76 1.83 -1.71 9.98
C ILE A 76 1.53 -3.02 9.26
N ALA A 77 2.43 -3.48 8.39
CA ALA A 77 2.20 -4.69 7.61
C ALA A 77 2.07 -5.95 8.47
N LYS A 78 2.60 -5.91 9.68
CA LYS A 78 2.53 -7.06 10.59
C LYS A 78 1.29 -7.02 11.47
N GLY A 79 0.44 -6.03 11.28
CA GLY A 79 -0.81 -5.92 12.00
C GLY A 79 -1.86 -6.87 11.46
N THR A 80 -3.03 -6.83 12.08
CA THR A 80 -4.16 -7.65 11.66
C THR A 80 -4.97 -6.91 10.62
N LEU A 81 -5.14 -7.52 9.46
CA LEU A 81 -5.98 -6.97 8.39
C LEU A 81 -7.36 -7.60 8.47
N CYS A 82 -8.37 -6.76 8.63
CA CYS A 82 -9.77 -7.20 8.65
C CYS A 82 -10.52 -6.36 7.63
N GLY A 83 -10.94 -7.00 6.53
CA GLY A 83 -11.53 -6.26 5.41
C GLY A 83 -10.53 -5.28 4.84
N THR A 84 -10.81 -3.98 4.94
CA THR A 84 -9.92 -2.92 4.48
C THR A 84 -9.21 -2.20 5.63
N VAL A 85 -9.36 -2.68 6.86
CA VAL A 85 -8.80 -2.02 8.03
C VAL A 85 -7.66 -2.83 8.58
N VAL A 86 -6.49 -2.22 8.70
CA VAL A 86 -5.33 -2.82 9.35
C VAL A 86 -5.15 -2.20 10.73
N THR A 87 -4.86 -3.06 11.72
CA THR A 87 -4.60 -2.64 13.09
C THR A 87 -3.11 -2.78 13.35
N CYS A 88 -2.45 -1.66 13.67
CA CYS A 88 -1.02 -1.66 13.99
C CYS A 88 -0.79 -2.52 15.24
N PRO A 89 0.20 -3.42 15.24
CA PRO A 89 0.45 -4.28 16.41
C PRO A 89 0.98 -3.52 17.60
N TRP A 90 1.48 -2.29 17.40
CA TRP A 90 1.94 -1.44 18.48
C TRP A 90 0.83 -0.42 18.79
N HIS A 91 0.15 -0.52 19.88
CA HIS A 91 -0.85 0.43 20.38
C HIS A 91 -2.20 0.43 19.65
N GLY A 92 -2.40 -0.41 18.63
CA GLY A 92 -3.73 -0.64 18.07
C GLY A 92 -4.31 0.45 17.18
N TRP A 93 -3.47 1.36 16.65
CA TRP A 93 -3.97 2.34 15.68
C TRP A 93 -4.48 1.62 14.44
N GLN A 94 -5.61 2.08 13.92
CA GLN A 94 -6.27 1.45 12.78
C GLN A 94 -6.31 2.39 11.59
N PHE A 95 -6.00 1.84 10.43
CA PHE A 95 -5.98 2.58 9.18
C PHE A 95 -6.77 1.84 8.12
N ASP A 96 -7.51 2.60 7.30
CA ASP A 96 -8.15 2.05 6.12
C ASP A 96 -7.09 1.98 5.02
N VAL A 97 -6.77 0.77 4.55
CA VAL A 97 -5.70 0.62 3.58
C VAL A 97 -6.05 1.20 2.21
N THR A 98 -7.32 1.40 1.93
CA THR A 98 -7.75 1.95 0.64
C THR A 98 -7.49 3.45 0.54
N SER A 99 -7.40 4.14 1.66
CA SER A 99 -7.21 5.59 1.69
C SER A 99 -6.00 6.03 2.49
N GLY A 100 -5.52 5.16 3.38
CA GLY A 100 -4.46 5.51 4.33
C GLY A 100 -4.96 6.28 5.53
N ARG A 101 -6.25 6.53 5.65
CA ARG A 101 -6.79 7.35 6.74
C ARG A 101 -6.90 6.56 8.03
N HIS A 102 -6.59 7.24 9.12
CA HIS A 102 -6.80 6.70 10.45
C HIS A 102 -8.31 6.61 10.70
N CYS A 103 -8.76 5.48 11.26
CA CYS A 103 -10.20 5.22 11.38
C CYS A 103 -10.89 6.14 12.36
N LEU A 104 -10.21 6.58 13.42
CA LEU A 104 -10.80 7.46 14.43
C LEU A 104 -10.50 8.93 14.19
N ASN A 105 -9.43 9.23 13.48
CA ASN A 105 -9.04 10.59 13.18
C ASN A 105 -8.66 10.72 11.72
N PRO A 106 -9.65 11.03 10.85
CA PRO A 106 -9.42 11.07 9.40
C PRO A 106 -8.41 12.11 8.94
N GLN A 107 -8.03 13.04 9.82
CA GLN A 107 -6.99 14.01 9.50
C GLN A 107 -5.59 13.39 9.52
N LEU A 108 -5.43 12.30 10.24
CA LEU A 108 -4.20 11.53 10.22
C LEU A 108 -4.25 10.57 9.05
N LYS A 109 -3.24 10.61 8.22
CA LYS A 109 -3.23 9.85 7.01
C LYS A 109 -1.86 9.28 6.75
N GLN A 110 -1.83 7.99 6.47
CA GLN A 110 -0.62 7.30 6.09
C GLN A 110 -0.42 7.45 4.58
N PRO A 111 0.77 7.79 4.12
CA PRO A 111 1.01 7.88 2.68
C PRO A 111 0.72 6.57 1.98
N GLY A 112 0.04 6.64 0.84
CA GLY A 112 -0.25 5.49 0.01
C GLY A 112 0.43 5.61 -1.34
N PHE A 113 0.64 4.47 -1.99
CA PHE A 113 1.34 4.40 -3.26
C PHE A 113 0.57 3.52 -4.23
N PRO A 114 0.60 3.85 -5.53
CA PRO A 114 -0.08 3.01 -6.51
C PRO A 114 0.57 1.63 -6.62
N VAL A 115 -0.27 0.64 -6.82
CA VAL A 115 0.18 -0.73 -7.06
C VAL A 115 -0.22 -1.12 -8.47
N VAL A 116 0.69 -1.75 -9.19
CA VAL A 116 0.46 -2.25 -10.54
C VAL A 116 0.68 -3.74 -10.54
N VAL A 117 -0.25 -4.47 -11.13
CA VAL A 117 -0.12 -5.91 -11.31
C VAL A 117 0.14 -6.18 -12.79
N GLU A 118 1.25 -6.85 -13.08
CA GLU A 118 1.56 -7.29 -14.44
C GLU A 118 1.74 -8.80 -14.41
N GLY A 119 0.81 -9.52 -15.03
CA GLY A 119 0.83 -10.97 -14.94
C GLY A 119 0.68 -11.41 -13.49
N ASP A 120 1.70 -12.06 -12.97
CA ASP A 120 1.72 -12.52 -11.59
C ASP A 120 2.69 -11.72 -10.72
N GLN A 121 3.13 -10.54 -11.19
CA GLN A 121 4.10 -9.71 -10.48
C GLN A 121 3.47 -8.43 -9.98
N LEU A 122 3.94 -7.98 -8.82
CA LEU A 122 3.48 -6.75 -8.18
C LEU A 122 4.57 -5.69 -8.26
N TRP A 123 4.14 -4.49 -8.64
CA TRP A 123 4.99 -3.31 -8.75
C TRP A 123 4.38 -2.19 -7.93
N VAL A 124 5.22 -1.35 -7.38
CA VAL A 124 4.77 -0.19 -6.60
C VAL A 124 5.42 1.05 -7.19
N GLU A 125 4.63 2.12 -7.30
CA GLU A 125 5.11 3.41 -7.79
C GLU A 125 5.42 4.29 -6.58
N LEU A 126 6.67 4.72 -6.49
CA LEU A 126 7.12 5.57 -5.39
C LEU A 126 7.58 6.91 -5.92
N PRO A 127 7.37 7.99 -5.17
CA PRO A 127 7.87 9.30 -5.58
C PRO A 127 9.39 9.31 -5.59
N THR A 128 9.97 9.97 -6.58
CA THR A 128 11.41 10.18 -6.62
C THR A 128 11.74 11.48 -5.88
N GLU A 129 12.84 11.46 -5.17
CA GLU A 129 13.29 12.65 -4.43
C GLU A 129 13.96 13.65 -5.33
#